data_510d7d2c1443036d793bf85b253493c9
#
_entry.id   510d7d2c1443036d793bf85b253493c9
#
_cell.length_a   1.000
_cell.length_b   1.000
_cell.length_c   1.000
_cell.angle_alpha   90.00
_cell.angle_beta   90.00
_cell.angle_gamma   90.00
#
_symmetry.space_group_name_H-M   'P 1'
#
loop_
_entity.id
_entity.type
_entity.pdbx_description
1 polymer ?
#
loop_
_entity_poly.entity_id
_entity_poly.type
_entity_poly.pdbx_seq_one_letter_code
_entity_poly.pdbx_strand_id
1 'polypeptide(L)'
;MPWPLALLLAAVAVSSAAWWLPLRLHSATTLPANQPIFLPTRANTNPPPKSVPEGMVWIPGGEFSMGSADPRSLPHGGGEAMEDARPIHRVYLDGLWMDKTDVTNAQFARFVKATGYKTIAERRPQAKDFPGVAAKDLVPGSIVFTPPSHPVPLNNYSQWWSYVPGADWQHPLGPHSSIRGRDEYPVVQIAYDDAAAYAKWAGKRL
;
A
#
# COMPACT_ATOMS: atom_id res chain seq x y z
N MET A 1 4.84 8.37 -30.32
CA MET A 1 5.59 7.13 -30.14
C MET A 1 5.22 6.58 -28.78
N PRO A 2 4.62 5.38 -28.65
CA PRO A 2 4.25 4.84 -27.36
C PRO A 2 5.51 4.41 -26.60
N TRP A 3 5.60 4.81 -25.37
CA TRP A 3 6.67 4.45 -24.43
C TRP A 3 6.56 2.98 -24.05
N PRO A 4 7.66 2.25 -23.93
CA PRO A 4 7.60 0.88 -23.44
C PRO A 4 7.39 0.88 -21.92
N LEU A 5 6.14 0.79 -21.49
CA LEU A 5 5.73 0.67 -20.08
C LEU A 5 6.21 -0.61 -19.37
N ALA A 6 6.79 -1.53 -20.11
CA ALA A 6 7.19 -2.84 -19.58
C ALA A 6 8.34 -2.79 -18.54
N LEU A 7 9.02 -1.65 -18.38
CA LEU A 7 10.20 -1.53 -17.52
C LEU A 7 9.95 -0.92 -16.14
N LEU A 8 8.78 -0.32 -15.90
CA LEU A 8 8.53 0.39 -14.64
C LEU A 8 8.07 -0.49 -13.47
N LEU A 9 7.66 -1.73 -13.73
CA LEU A 9 7.21 -2.64 -12.67
C LEU A 9 8.30 -3.53 -12.05
N ALA A 10 9.49 -3.59 -12.64
CA ALA A 10 10.58 -4.40 -12.09
C ALA A 10 11.33 -3.72 -10.93
N ALA A 11 11.12 -2.43 -10.71
CA ALA A 11 11.91 -1.65 -9.74
C ALA A 11 11.34 -1.62 -8.31
N VAL A 12 10.17 -2.18 -8.06
CA VAL A 12 9.57 -2.21 -6.70
C VAL A 12 10.11 -3.38 -5.85
N ALA A 13 10.91 -4.25 -6.42
CA ALA A 13 11.49 -5.40 -5.73
C ALA A 13 12.94 -5.17 -5.34
N VAL A 14 13.28 -4.08 -4.65
CA VAL A 14 14.66 -3.92 -4.17
C VAL A 14 14.74 -3.49 -2.73
N SER A 15 15.32 -4.39 -1.98
CA SER A 15 16.01 -4.23 -0.69
C SER A 15 15.18 -3.66 0.48
N SER A 16 14.27 -4.47 0.99
CA SER A 16 13.90 -4.42 2.40
C SER A 16 14.92 -5.23 3.22
N ALA A 17 16.08 -4.66 3.47
CA ALA A 17 16.95 -5.17 4.52
C ALA A 17 16.34 -4.79 5.87
N ALA A 18 15.69 -5.76 6.48
CA ALA A 18 15.65 -6.06 7.91
C ALA A 18 15.42 -4.92 8.91
N TRP A 19 14.17 -4.63 9.18
CA TRP A 19 13.73 -4.28 10.52
C TRP A 19 12.54 -5.19 10.90
N TRP A 20 12.81 -6.48 10.98
CA TRP A 20 11.90 -7.43 11.54
C TRP A 20 12.12 -7.47 13.04
N LEU A 21 11.24 -6.87 13.84
CA LEU A 21 10.98 -7.38 15.17
C LEU A 21 10.51 -8.84 14.98
N PRO A 22 11.01 -9.80 15.77
CA PRO A 22 10.59 -11.17 15.58
C PRO A 22 9.10 -11.29 15.89
N LEU A 23 8.29 -11.36 14.84
CA LEU A 23 6.98 -11.98 14.94
C LEU A 23 7.25 -13.37 15.51
N ARG A 24 6.80 -13.64 16.72
CA ARG A 24 6.80 -15.01 17.27
C ARG A 24 5.85 -15.80 16.37
N LEU A 25 6.41 -16.40 15.34
CA LEU A 25 5.74 -17.44 14.57
C LEU A 25 5.56 -18.63 15.51
N HIS A 26 4.40 -18.73 16.11
CA HIS A 26 4.00 -19.99 16.73
C HIS A 26 3.88 -20.99 15.59
N SER A 27 4.48 -22.15 15.78
CA SER A 27 4.58 -23.26 14.85
C SER A 27 3.29 -23.42 14.04
N ALA A 28 3.40 -23.45 12.72
CA ALA A 28 2.28 -23.73 11.83
C ALA A 28 1.68 -25.09 12.23
N THR A 29 0.56 -25.07 12.92
CA THR A 29 -0.22 -26.28 13.18
C THR A 29 -0.82 -26.68 11.85
N THR A 30 -0.31 -27.74 11.23
CA THR A 30 -0.89 -28.36 10.04
C THR A 30 -2.31 -28.76 10.37
N LEU A 31 -3.30 -28.12 9.75
CA LEU A 31 -4.69 -28.46 9.94
C LEU A 31 -4.98 -29.83 9.33
N PRO A 32 -5.76 -30.70 10.02
CA PRO A 32 -6.15 -31.98 9.44
C PRO A 32 -6.98 -31.77 8.15
N ALA A 33 -6.87 -32.71 7.21
CA ALA A 33 -7.40 -32.61 5.83
C ALA A 33 -8.91 -32.32 5.70
N ASN A 34 -9.68 -32.37 6.78
CA ASN A 34 -11.14 -32.14 6.81
C ASN A 34 -11.58 -30.89 7.61
N GLN A 35 -10.68 -29.95 7.93
CA GLN A 35 -11.09 -28.73 8.61
C GLN A 35 -11.42 -27.61 7.63
N PRO A 36 -12.37 -26.71 7.97
CA PRO A 36 -12.67 -25.58 7.12
C PRO A 36 -11.38 -24.79 6.82
N ILE A 37 -11.25 -24.35 5.58
CA ILE A 37 -10.09 -23.62 5.06
C ILE A 37 -9.81 -22.37 5.93
N PHE A 38 -10.86 -21.71 6.40
CA PHE A 38 -10.78 -20.59 7.33
C PHE A 38 -11.46 -20.92 8.66
N LEU A 39 -10.73 -20.72 9.76
CA LEU A 39 -11.31 -20.80 11.10
C LEU A 39 -11.85 -19.41 11.52
N PRO A 40 -12.89 -19.36 12.36
CA PRO A 40 -13.41 -18.10 12.89
C PRO A 40 -12.32 -17.26 13.57
N THR A 41 -12.38 -15.95 13.39
CA THR A 41 -11.57 -15.01 14.14
C THR A 41 -11.93 -15.05 15.62
N ARG A 42 -10.92 -15.07 16.49
CA ARG A 42 -11.06 -15.05 17.96
C ARG A 42 -10.44 -13.76 18.48
N ALA A 43 -11.27 -12.75 18.69
CA ALA A 43 -10.79 -11.49 19.26
C ALA A 43 -10.46 -11.66 20.75
N ASN A 44 -9.42 -10.96 21.20
CA ASN A 44 -9.12 -10.86 22.62
C ASN A 44 -10.23 -10.08 23.33
N THR A 45 -10.54 -10.49 24.55
CA THR A 45 -11.52 -9.83 25.42
C THR A 45 -10.89 -8.78 26.33
N ASN A 46 -9.59 -8.59 26.27
CA ASN A 46 -8.89 -7.61 27.08
C ASN A 46 -9.40 -6.19 26.78
N PRO A 47 -9.68 -5.37 27.80
CA PRO A 47 -10.10 -4.01 27.61
C PRO A 47 -8.99 -3.20 26.93
N PRO A 48 -9.36 -2.14 26.18
CA PRO A 48 -8.36 -1.24 25.61
C PRO A 48 -7.54 -0.54 26.72
N PRO A 49 -6.31 -0.10 26.40
CA PRO A 49 -5.54 0.74 27.30
C PRO A 49 -6.35 1.99 27.72
N LYS A 50 -6.14 2.47 28.94
CA LYS A 50 -6.93 3.61 29.50
C LYS A 50 -6.76 4.91 28.71
N SER A 51 -5.59 5.13 28.11
CA SER A 51 -5.33 6.32 27.31
C SER A 51 -5.73 6.05 25.86
N VAL A 52 -6.70 6.82 25.36
CA VAL A 52 -7.17 6.74 23.97
C VAL A 52 -6.50 7.85 23.17
N PRO A 53 -5.62 7.53 22.21
CA PRO A 53 -5.04 8.55 21.34
C PRO A 53 -6.13 9.20 20.47
N GLU A 54 -6.02 10.51 20.28
CA GLU A 54 -6.97 11.25 19.46
C GLU A 54 -7.00 10.71 18.01
N GLY A 55 -8.19 10.59 17.46
CA GLY A 55 -8.40 10.13 16.07
C GLY A 55 -8.17 8.64 15.85
N MET A 56 -7.83 7.86 16.89
CA MET A 56 -7.58 6.43 16.78
C MET A 56 -8.72 5.59 17.37
N VAL A 57 -8.77 4.33 16.95
CA VAL A 57 -9.66 3.30 17.49
C VAL A 57 -8.84 2.11 17.95
N TRP A 58 -9.26 1.49 19.04
CA TRP A 58 -8.65 0.26 19.52
C TRP A 58 -9.07 -0.92 18.65
N ILE A 59 -8.11 -1.62 18.09
CA ILE A 59 -8.32 -2.91 17.45
C ILE A 59 -7.87 -3.97 18.44
N PRO A 60 -8.79 -4.78 18.99
CA PRO A 60 -8.41 -5.84 19.90
C PRO A 60 -7.57 -6.86 19.16
N GLY A 61 -6.49 -7.32 19.77
CA GLY A 61 -5.70 -8.40 19.23
C GLY A 61 -6.51 -9.70 19.17
N GLY A 62 -5.88 -10.76 18.75
CA GLY A 62 -6.51 -12.07 18.69
C GLY A 62 -5.94 -12.95 17.59
N GLU A 63 -6.64 -14.05 17.34
CA GLU A 63 -6.26 -15.00 16.30
C GLU A 63 -7.17 -14.92 15.08
N PHE A 64 -6.61 -14.98 13.90
CA PHE A 64 -7.35 -15.07 12.64
C PHE A 64 -6.64 -15.99 11.64
N SER A 65 -7.36 -16.42 10.62
CA SER A 65 -6.78 -17.17 9.50
C SER A 65 -6.27 -16.20 8.46
N MET A 66 -4.97 -16.24 8.20
CA MET A 66 -4.28 -15.45 7.18
C MET A 66 -3.99 -16.31 5.97
N GLY A 67 -4.15 -15.75 4.79
CA GLY A 67 -3.87 -16.42 3.52
C GLY A 67 -5.08 -16.40 2.58
N SER A 68 -4.94 -17.12 1.46
CA SER A 68 -6.00 -17.23 0.45
C SER A 68 -6.12 -18.67 -0.05
N ALA A 69 -7.33 -19.09 -0.43
CA ALA A 69 -7.51 -20.19 -1.35
C ALA A 69 -7.00 -19.80 -2.74
N ASP A 70 -6.79 -20.76 -3.63
CA ASP A 70 -6.42 -20.46 -5.00
C ASP A 70 -7.58 -19.68 -5.69
N PRO A 71 -7.37 -18.40 -6.07
CA PRO A 71 -8.44 -17.58 -6.65
C PRO A 71 -9.02 -18.21 -7.93
N ARG A 72 -8.22 -18.99 -8.68
CA ARG A 72 -8.65 -19.66 -9.89
C ARG A 72 -9.70 -20.75 -9.63
N SER A 73 -9.79 -21.24 -8.39
CA SER A 73 -10.78 -22.24 -7.95
C SER A 73 -12.10 -21.61 -7.45
N LEU A 74 -12.18 -20.28 -7.37
CA LEU A 74 -13.32 -19.56 -6.82
C LEU A 74 -14.19 -18.96 -7.93
N PRO A 75 -15.52 -18.95 -7.80
CA PRO A 75 -16.40 -18.17 -8.65
C PRO A 75 -15.98 -16.68 -8.57
N HIS A 76 -15.74 -16.06 -9.70
CA HIS A 76 -15.26 -14.68 -9.80
C HIS A 76 -13.87 -14.41 -9.17
N GLY A 77 -13.08 -15.44 -8.90
CA GLY A 77 -11.68 -15.33 -8.52
C GLY A 77 -10.83 -14.80 -9.68
N GLY A 78 -9.66 -14.25 -9.35
CA GLY A 78 -8.71 -13.75 -10.34
C GLY A 78 -8.00 -14.89 -11.11
N GLY A 79 -7.28 -14.54 -12.20
CA GLY A 79 -6.43 -15.46 -12.95
C GLY A 79 -5.09 -15.79 -12.30
N GLU A 80 -4.68 -15.01 -11.30
CA GLU A 80 -3.42 -15.15 -10.58
C GLU A 80 -3.48 -16.30 -9.59
N ALA A 81 -2.41 -17.09 -9.52
CA ALA A 81 -2.35 -18.23 -8.60
C ALA A 81 -2.24 -17.79 -7.12
N MET A 82 -1.65 -16.64 -6.83
CA MET A 82 -1.37 -16.12 -5.49
C MET A 82 -0.71 -17.17 -4.57
N GLU A 83 0.36 -17.80 -5.05
CA GLU A 83 1.01 -18.90 -4.34
C GLU A 83 1.70 -18.46 -3.06
N ASP A 84 2.14 -17.20 -3.01
CA ASP A 84 2.72 -16.51 -1.86
C ASP A 84 1.72 -16.30 -0.71
N ALA A 85 0.41 -16.35 -0.99
CA ALA A 85 -0.64 -16.25 0.02
C ALA A 85 -1.03 -17.61 0.63
N ARG A 86 -0.28 -18.67 0.39
CA ARG A 86 -0.57 -20.03 0.88
C ARG A 86 0.59 -20.64 1.65
N PRO A 87 0.32 -21.56 2.57
CA PRO A 87 -1.00 -22.06 3.00
C PRO A 87 -1.75 -21.08 3.89
N ILE A 88 -3.08 -21.25 3.98
CA ILE A 88 -3.86 -20.56 5.00
C ILE A 88 -3.39 -21.05 6.38
N HIS A 89 -3.05 -20.13 7.28
CA HIS A 89 -2.48 -20.44 8.59
C HIS A 89 -3.06 -19.52 9.67
N ARG A 90 -2.91 -19.92 10.93
CA ARG A 90 -3.35 -19.10 12.06
C ARG A 90 -2.27 -18.10 12.44
N VAL A 91 -2.71 -16.86 12.64
CA VAL A 91 -1.87 -15.75 13.09
C VAL A 91 -2.50 -15.14 14.33
N TYR A 92 -1.69 -14.88 15.34
CA TYR A 92 -2.05 -14.08 16.50
C TYR A 92 -1.42 -12.70 16.42
N LEU A 93 -2.19 -11.67 16.69
CA LEU A 93 -1.72 -10.29 16.81
C LEU A 93 -2.11 -9.73 18.18
N ASP A 94 -1.23 -8.92 18.75
CA ASP A 94 -1.58 -8.08 19.89
C ASP A 94 -2.52 -6.95 19.46
N GLY A 95 -3.29 -6.41 20.42
CA GLY A 95 -4.13 -5.26 20.16
C GLY A 95 -3.31 -4.01 19.83
N LEU A 96 -3.86 -3.15 19.01
CA LEU A 96 -3.19 -1.93 18.54
C LEU A 96 -4.17 -0.76 18.40
N TRP A 97 -3.65 0.44 18.48
CA TRP A 97 -4.36 1.65 18.08
C TRP A 97 -4.20 1.87 16.58
N MET A 98 -5.31 2.11 15.89
CA MET A 98 -5.33 2.37 14.45
C MET A 98 -6.03 3.71 14.18
N ASP A 99 -5.54 4.49 13.25
CA ASP A 99 -6.25 5.68 12.79
C ASP A 99 -7.62 5.30 12.22
N LYS A 100 -8.65 6.10 12.53
CA LYS A 100 -10.03 5.83 12.06
C LYS A 100 -10.22 6.08 10.58
N THR A 101 -9.35 6.88 9.99
CA THR A 101 -9.41 7.31 8.59
C THR A 101 -8.04 7.25 7.97
N ASP A 102 -7.99 7.22 6.67
CA ASP A 102 -6.77 7.49 5.92
C ASP A 102 -6.19 8.86 6.29
N VAL A 103 -4.88 9.02 6.05
CA VAL A 103 -4.22 10.32 6.21
C VAL A 103 -4.76 11.30 5.17
N THR A 104 -5.27 12.45 5.65
CA THR A 104 -5.86 13.45 4.76
C THR A 104 -4.81 14.36 4.12
N ASN A 105 -5.18 15.05 3.03
CA ASN A 105 -4.35 16.06 2.39
C ASN A 105 -3.90 17.15 3.39
N ALA A 106 -4.80 17.62 4.26
CA ALA A 106 -4.46 18.61 5.27
C ALA A 106 -3.44 18.08 6.29
N GLN A 107 -3.56 16.83 6.69
CA GLN A 107 -2.61 16.20 7.62
C GLN A 107 -1.23 16.05 6.97
N PHE A 108 -1.18 15.55 5.74
CA PHE A 108 0.08 15.39 5.00
C PHE A 108 0.75 16.73 4.69
N ALA A 109 -0.05 17.76 4.34
CA ALA A 109 0.46 19.12 4.14
C ALA A 109 1.14 19.69 5.39
N ARG A 110 0.61 19.41 6.60
CA ARG A 110 1.27 19.80 7.86
C ARG A 110 2.64 19.14 8.02
N PHE A 111 2.74 17.86 7.69
CA PHE A 111 4.01 17.14 7.71
C PHE A 111 5.02 17.76 6.73
N VAL A 112 4.62 17.95 5.49
CA VAL A 112 5.49 18.56 4.46
C VAL A 112 5.93 19.97 4.89
N LYS A 113 5.00 20.79 5.39
CA LYS A 113 5.31 22.14 5.88
C LYS A 113 6.31 22.13 7.05
N ALA A 114 6.17 21.17 7.97
CA ALA A 114 7.03 21.09 9.15
C ALA A 114 8.44 20.55 8.84
N THR A 115 8.59 19.74 7.82
CA THR A 115 9.82 18.99 7.56
C THR A 115 10.53 19.36 6.25
N GLY A 116 9.85 20.03 5.33
CA GLY A 116 10.34 20.25 3.97
C GLY A 116 10.45 18.95 3.15
N TYR A 117 9.72 17.90 3.55
CA TYR A 117 9.79 16.60 2.90
C TYR A 117 9.37 16.69 1.43
N LYS A 118 10.09 16.00 0.57
CA LYS A 118 9.72 15.79 -0.83
C LYS A 118 9.39 14.32 -1.05
N THR A 119 8.22 14.04 -1.60
CA THR A 119 7.79 12.68 -1.88
C THR A 119 8.58 12.03 -3.01
N ILE A 120 8.52 10.71 -3.13
CA ILE A 120 9.17 9.98 -4.23
C ILE A 120 8.69 10.49 -5.59
N ALA A 121 7.39 10.81 -5.72
CA ALA A 121 6.81 11.36 -6.95
C ALA A 121 7.38 12.74 -7.35
N GLU A 122 7.86 13.53 -6.38
CA GLU A 122 8.48 14.84 -6.60
C GLU A 122 9.99 14.76 -6.89
N ARG A 123 10.61 13.58 -6.69
CA ARG A 123 12.05 13.39 -6.90
C ARG A 123 12.32 12.85 -8.28
N ARG A 124 13.45 13.27 -8.86
CA ARG A 124 13.91 12.67 -10.12
C ARG A 124 14.31 11.22 -9.87
N PRO A 125 13.77 10.25 -10.64
CA PRO A 125 14.19 8.86 -10.55
C PRO A 125 15.69 8.70 -10.84
N GLN A 126 16.35 7.79 -10.13
CA GLN A 126 17.79 7.56 -10.34
C GLN A 126 17.99 6.52 -11.44
N ALA A 127 18.96 6.78 -12.35
CA ALA A 127 19.22 5.90 -13.49
C ALA A 127 19.60 4.45 -13.08
N LYS A 128 20.19 4.28 -11.90
CA LYS A 128 20.54 2.96 -11.37
C LYS A 128 19.31 2.08 -11.07
N ASP A 129 18.18 2.70 -10.76
CA ASP A 129 16.94 2.01 -10.41
C ASP A 129 16.09 1.69 -11.65
N PHE A 130 16.47 2.26 -12.81
CA PHE A 130 15.76 2.12 -14.08
C PHE A 130 16.73 1.79 -15.23
N PRO A 131 17.34 0.60 -15.23
CA PRO A 131 18.28 0.22 -16.27
C PRO A 131 17.61 0.22 -17.66
N GLY A 132 18.26 0.83 -18.64
CA GLY A 132 17.73 0.92 -20.01
C GLY A 132 16.84 2.13 -20.28
N VAL A 133 16.48 2.91 -19.29
CA VAL A 133 15.72 4.17 -19.46
C VAL A 133 16.71 5.32 -19.69
N ALA A 134 16.50 6.10 -20.77
CA ALA A 134 17.36 7.25 -21.03
C ALA A 134 17.21 8.32 -19.94
N ALA A 135 18.30 8.94 -19.52
CA ALA A 135 18.29 9.91 -18.41
C ALA A 135 17.33 11.09 -18.62
N LYS A 136 17.08 11.50 -19.88
CA LYS A 136 16.10 12.55 -20.23
C LYS A 136 14.67 12.16 -19.90
N ASP A 137 14.38 10.86 -19.86
CA ASP A 137 13.04 10.29 -19.66
C ASP A 137 12.76 9.98 -18.18
N LEU A 138 13.79 10.08 -17.35
CA LEU A 138 13.69 9.97 -15.89
C LEU A 138 13.21 11.31 -15.32
N VAL A 139 11.92 11.55 -15.37
CA VAL A 139 11.27 12.77 -14.86
C VAL A 139 10.43 12.45 -13.63
N PRO A 140 10.29 13.38 -12.66
CA PRO A 140 9.36 13.21 -11.53
C PRO A 140 7.93 12.98 -12.00
N GLY A 141 7.20 12.14 -11.29
CA GLY A 141 5.82 11.84 -11.62
C GLY A 141 5.32 10.59 -10.91
N SER A 142 4.11 10.18 -11.24
CA SER A 142 3.46 9.01 -10.65
C SER A 142 2.56 8.29 -11.65
N ILE A 143 2.12 7.08 -11.28
CA ILE A 143 1.15 6.33 -12.08
C ILE A 143 -0.26 6.82 -11.73
N VAL A 144 -1.02 7.20 -12.75
CA VAL A 144 -2.38 7.74 -12.61
C VAL A 144 -3.37 6.81 -13.29
N PHE A 145 -4.48 6.54 -12.58
CA PHE A 145 -5.61 5.81 -13.15
C PHE A 145 -6.37 6.73 -14.12
N THR A 146 -6.50 6.27 -15.35
CA THR A 146 -7.27 6.96 -16.40
C THR A 146 -8.32 6.00 -16.93
N PRO A 147 -9.62 6.18 -16.56
CA PRO A 147 -10.67 5.27 -17.00
C PRO A 147 -10.73 5.22 -18.52
N PRO A 148 -10.74 4.02 -19.14
CA PRO A 148 -10.96 3.92 -20.58
C PRO A 148 -12.40 4.32 -20.93
N SER A 149 -12.58 4.89 -22.11
CA SER A 149 -13.90 5.34 -22.61
C SER A 149 -14.83 4.19 -23.02
N HIS A 150 -14.33 2.96 -23.08
CA HIS A 150 -15.06 1.75 -23.46
C HIS A 150 -14.50 0.53 -22.70
N PRO A 151 -15.24 -0.58 -22.61
CA PRO A 151 -14.75 -1.80 -22.01
C PRO A 151 -13.47 -2.31 -22.70
N VAL A 152 -12.46 -2.65 -21.90
CA VAL A 152 -11.16 -3.13 -22.38
C VAL A 152 -10.83 -4.49 -21.74
N PRO A 153 -10.04 -5.35 -22.41
CA PRO A 153 -9.54 -6.57 -21.81
C PRO A 153 -8.68 -6.29 -20.56
N LEU A 154 -8.90 -7.04 -19.48
CA LEU A 154 -8.22 -6.83 -18.20
C LEU A 154 -6.79 -7.39 -18.15
N ASN A 155 -6.28 -7.94 -19.23
CA ASN A 155 -4.93 -8.50 -19.32
C ASN A 155 -3.85 -7.47 -19.67
N ASN A 156 -4.23 -6.21 -19.88
CA ASN A 156 -3.30 -5.11 -20.18
C ASN A 156 -3.64 -3.85 -19.37
N TYR A 157 -3.04 -3.74 -18.19
CA TYR A 157 -3.25 -2.63 -17.27
C TYR A 157 -2.81 -1.26 -17.83
N SER A 158 -1.96 -1.21 -18.85
CA SER A 158 -1.54 0.05 -19.48
C SER A 158 -2.70 0.79 -20.17
N GLN A 159 -3.84 0.15 -20.33
CA GLN A 159 -5.03 0.77 -20.89
C GLN A 159 -5.75 1.70 -19.89
N TRP A 160 -5.46 1.57 -18.59
CA TRP A 160 -6.07 2.41 -17.54
C TRP A 160 -5.05 2.95 -16.52
N TRP A 161 -3.79 2.55 -16.59
CA TRP A 161 -2.72 3.12 -15.80
C TRP A 161 -1.68 3.78 -16.70
N SER A 162 -1.34 5.03 -16.42
CA SER A 162 -0.35 5.79 -17.18
C SER A 162 0.60 6.50 -16.25
N TYR A 163 1.90 6.49 -16.58
CA TYR A 163 2.85 7.36 -15.90
C TYR A 163 2.64 8.79 -16.37
N VAL A 164 2.36 9.69 -15.43
CA VAL A 164 2.11 11.10 -15.69
C VAL A 164 3.19 11.95 -15.07
N PRO A 165 4.06 12.60 -15.87
CA PRO A 165 5.04 13.56 -15.38
C PRO A 165 4.37 14.66 -14.57
N GLY A 166 4.94 15.00 -13.40
CA GLY A 166 4.41 16.01 -12.51
C GLY A 166 3.12 15.63 -11.76
N ALA A 167 2.73 14.36 -11.81
CA ALA A 167 1.72 13.84 -10.87
C ALA A 167 2.38 13.58 -9.52
N ASP A 168 1.84 14.20 -8.47
CA ASP A 168 2.29 14.11 -7.09
C ASP A 168 1.09 14.28 -6.14
N TRP A 169 1.32 14.33 -4.84
CA TRP A 169 0.26 14.46 -3.85
C TRP A 169 -0.53 15.78 -3.93
N GLN A 170 0.06 16.87 -4.45
CA GLN A 170 -0.59 18.16 -4.66
C GLN A 170 -1.30 18.24 -6.03
N HIS A 171 -0.82 17.46 -6.99
CA HIS A 171 -1.28 17.40 -8.37
C HIS A 171 -1.59 15.93 -8.76
N PRO A 172 -2.61 15.29 -8.16
CA PRO A 172 -2.80 13.85 -8.23
C PRO A 172 -3.08 13.29 -9.62
N LEU A 173 -3.52 14.10 -10.56
CA LEU A 173 -3.75 13.72 -11.96
C LEU A 173 -2.75 14.39 -12.93
N GLY A 174 -1.65 14.95 -12.41
CA GLY A 174 -0.64 15.67 -13.16
C GLY A 174 -0.69 17.18 -12.94
N PRO A 175 0.22 17.96 -13.55
CA PRO A 175 0.52 19.36 -13.19
C PRO A 175 -0.64 20.34 -13.33
N HIS A 176 -1.67 19.98 -14.08
CA HIS A 176 -2.88 20.79 -14.24
C HIS A 176 -4.01 20.44 -13.25
N SER A 177 -3.78 19.48 -12.37
CA SER A 177 -4.72 19.10 -11.30
C SER A 177 -4.37 19.78 -9.98
N SER A 178 -5.28 19.74 -9.01
CA SER A 178 -5.09 20.36 -7.70
C SER A 178 -5.90 19.66 -6.63
N ILE A 179 -5.41 19.69 -5.40
CA ILE A 179 -6.14 19.26 -4.19
C ILE A 179 -6.91 20.39 -3.52
N ARG A 180 -7.01 21.58 -4.14
CA ARG A 180 -7.74 22.72 -3.56
C ARG A 180 -9.19 22.32 -3.22
N GLY A 181 -9.62 22.60 -1.99
CA GLY A 181 -10.94 22.23 -1.49
C GLY A 181 -11.12 20.74 -1.20
N ARG A 182 -10.02 19.98 -1.15
CA ARG A 182 -10.00 18.54 -0.82
C ARG A 182 -9.17 18.23 0.42
N ASP A 183 -9.19 19.12 1.40
CA ASP A 183 -8.36 19.03 2.60
C ASP A 183 -8.61 17.75 3.39
N GLU A 184 -9.87 17.32 3.46
CA GLU A 184 -10.30 16.10 4.17
C GLU A 184 -10.31 14.82 3.31
N TYR A 185 -9.90 14.91 2.05
CA TYR A 185 -9.75 13.72 1.21
C TYR A 185 -8.44 13.02 1.52
N PRO A 186 -8.39 11.69 1.32
CA PRO A 186 -7.14 10.92 1.47
C PRO A 186 -6.04 11.48 0.59
N VAL A 187 -4.83 11.57 1.12
CA VAL A 187 -3.65 11.87 0.31
C VAL A 187 -3.33 10.69 -0.59
N VAL A 188 -3.01 10.98 -1.84
CA VAL A 188 -2.68 9.97 -2.86
C VAL A 188 -1.31 10.26 -3.48
N GLN A 189 -0.84 9.40 -4.39
CA GLN A 189 0.48 9.48 -5.03
C GLN A 189 1.64 9.40 -4.00
N ILE A 190 1.46 8.56 -2.99
CA ILE A 190 2.36 8.33 -1.87
C ILE A 190 3.00 6.95 -2.00
N ALA A 191 4.32 6.92 -2.00
CA ALA A 191 5.08 5.67 -1.92
C ALA A 191 5.21 5.19 -0.47
N TYR A 192 5.66 3.94 -0.28
CA TYR A 192 5.91 3.38 1.05
C TYR A 192 6.82 4.25 1.91
N ASP A 193 7.93 4.74 1.34
CA ASP A 193 8.89 5.58 2.07
C ASP A 193 8.28 6.90 2.53
N ASP A 194 7.37 7.48 1.72
CA ASP A 194 6.66 8.70 2.06
C ASP A 194 5.71 8.47 3.24
N ALA A 195 4.96 7.37 3.18
CA ALA A 195 4.05 6.96 4.25
C ALA A 195 4.81 6.63 5.55
N ALA A 196 5.95 5.93 5.45
CA ALA A 196 6.80 5.62 6.59
C ALA A 196 7.40 6.88 7.23
N ALA A 197 7.83 7.85 6.41
CA ALA A 197 8.34 9.13 6.89
C ALA A 197 7.24 9.94 7.62
N TYR A 198 6.02 9.97 7.06
CA TYR A 198 4.88 10.60 7.71
C TYR A 198 4.56 9.91 9.06
N ALA A 199 4.44 8.59 9.08
CA ALA A 199 4.13 7.84 10.29
C ALA A 199 5.16 8.10 11.40
N LYS A 200 6.45 8.07 11.06
CA LYS A 200 7.53 8.39 12.00
C LYS A 200 7.42 9.82 12.55
N TRP A 201 7.14 10.81 11.70
CA TRP A 201 6.95 12.21 12.14
C TRP A 201 5.75 12.35 13.06
N ALA A 202 4.67 11.62 12.78
CA ALA A 202 3.45 11.61 13.58
C ALA A 202 3.57 10.79 14.89
N GLY A 203 4.74 10.20 15.18
CA GLY A 203 4.91 9.30 16.33
C GLY A 203 4.18 7.96 16.19
N LYS A 204 3.94 7.53 14.97
CA LYS A 204 3.22 6.31 14.61
C LYS A 204 4.11 5.34 13.81
N ARG A 205 3.56 4.20 13.44
CA ARG A 205 4.14 3.24 12.50
C ARG A 205 3.11 2.85 11.43
N LEU A 206 3.60 2.33 10.33
CA LEU A 206 2.78 1.61 9.36
C LEU A 206 2.48 0.20 9.85
#